data_f96d7772711db5290b3ea849804d3788
#
_entry.id   f96d7772711db5290b3ea849804d3788
#
_cell.length_a   1.000
_cell.length_b   1.000
_cell.length_c   1.000
_cell.angle_alpha   90.00
_cell.angle_beta   90.00
_cell.angle_gamma   90.00
#
_symmetry.space_group_name_H-M   'P 1'
#
loop_
_entity.id
_entity.type
_entity.pdbx_description
1 polymer ?
#
loop_
_entity_poly.entity_id
_entity_poly.type
_entity_poly.pdbx_seq_one_letter_code
_entity_poly.pdbx_strand_id
1 'polypeptide(L)'
;LALGRLGDGKSGIALAGHLADSAEPVRMASALALGEIEFSADREAQTLAVLRHPQGSARIAATRALLSLDTVSLSADLIKALRDPDAGVRQGVAAVLGESGNPGAVSHLRSLLRTDGAASVRAEAAFRLGKIGDNGVLAELSRAAEADPDMMVRGWARWAVQQITLSHEFGSERQPSQ
;
A
#
# COMPACT_ATOMS: atom_id res chain seq x y z
N LEU A 1 -9.42 17.28 -12.28
CA LEU A 1 -8.85 16.74 -13.53
C LEU A 1 -8.09 17.79 -14.36
N ALA A 2 -8.55 19.06 -14.43
CA ALA A 2 -7.84 20.09 -15.19
C ALA A 2 -6.43 20.40 -14.63
N LEU A 3 -6.28 20.48 -13.30
CA LEU A 3 -5.00 20.73 -12.64
C LEU A 3 -3.99 19.58 -12.83
N GLY A 4 -4.45 18.33 -12.86
CA GLY A 4 -3.60 17.17 -13.12
C GLY A 4 -2.92 17.22 -14.49
N ARG A 5 -3.60 17.78 -15.49
CA ARG A 5 -3.07 17.91 -16.85
C ARG A 5 -2.08 19.05 -17.04
N LEU A 6 -2.00 20.01 -16.11
CA LEU A 6 -1.06 21.12 -16.17
C LEU A 6 0.38 20.73 -15.78
N GLY A 7 0.54 19.63 -15.02
CA GLY A 7 1.85 19.03 -14.74
C GLY A 7 2.83 19.88 -13.95
N ASP A 8 2.38 20.98 -13.29
CA ASP A 8 3.27 21.82 -12.52
C ASP A 8 3.26 21.52 -11.01
N GLY A 9 4.37 21.82 -10.32
CA GLY A 9 4.49 21.55 -8.87
C GLY A 9 3.48 22.34 -8.01
N LYS A 10 2.98 23.49 -8.48
CA LYS A 10 1.97 24.28 -7.74
C LYS A 10 0.61 23.60 -7.79
N SER A 11 0.28 22.98 -8.92
CA SER A 11 -0.94 22.17 -9.06
C SER A 11 -0.91 20.95 -8.15
N GLY A 12 0.25 20.30 -7.98
CA GLY A 12 0.43 19.18 -7.05
C GLY A 12 0.16 19.59 -5.61
N ILE A 13 0.68 20.72 -5.16
CA ILE A 13 0.45 21.29 -3.83
C ILE A 13 -1.04 21.56 -3.59
N ALA A 14 -1.71 22.21 -4.54
CA ALA A 14 -3.13 22.51 -4.42
C ALA A 14 -3.99 21.23 -4.33
N LEU A 15 -3.69 20.23 -5.16
CA LEU A 15 -4.39 18.95 -5.16
C LEU A 15 -4.17 18.15 -3.86
N ALA A 16 -2.96 18.17 -3.32
CA ALA A 16 -2.67 17.56 -2.01
C ALA A 16 -3.50 18.22 -0.89
N GLY A 17 -3.69 19.54 -0.93
CA GLY A 17 -4.58 20.26 -0.01
C GLY A 17 -6.04 19.79 -0.11
N HIS A 18 -6.53 19.49 -1.30
CA HIS A 18 -7.90 19.00 -1.52
C HIS A 18 -8.12 17.52 -1.14
N LEU A 19 -7.09 16.77 -0.81
CA LEU A 19 -7.25 15.43 -0.21
C LEU A 19 -7.96 15.49 1.16
N ALA A 20 -7.96 16.65 1.81
CA ALA A 20 -8.66 16.92 3.06
C ALA A 20 -10.06 17.55 2.87
N ASP A 21 -10.55 17.72 1.65
CA ASP A 21 -11.86 18.31 1.36
C ASP A 21 -12.99 17.52 2.02
N SER A 22 -14.03 18.23 2.47
CA SER A 22 -15.21 17.61 3.09
C SER A 22 -16.00 16.72 2.13
N ALA A 23 -16.01 17.05 0.84
CA ALA A 23 -16.71 16.30 -0.19
C ALA A 23 -15.86 15.13 -0.71
N GLU A 24 -16.38 13.90 -0.58
CA GLU A 24 -15.69 12.71 -1.06
C GLU A 24 -15.33 12.75 -2.56
N PRO A 25 -16.22 13.23 -3.47
CA PRO A 25 -15.88 13.35 -4.88
C PRO A 25 -14.68 14.26 -5.15
N VAL A 26 -14.50 15.32 -4.36
CA VAL A 26 -13.35 16.22 -4.47
C VAL A 26 -12.08 15.52 -4.02
N ARG A 27 -12.11 14.80 -2.89
CA ARG A 27 -10.95 14.03 -2.42
C ARG A 27 -10.52 12.97 -3.45
N MET A 28 -11.49 12.24 -4.01
CA MET A 28 -11.22 11.19 -5.02
C MET A 28 -10.65 11.79 -6.31
N ALA A 29 -11.24 12.88 -6.81
CA ALA A 29 -10.75 13.56 -8.01
C ALA A 29 -9.33 14.11 -7.80
N SER A 30 -9.04 14.62 -6.60
CA SER A 30 -7.71 15.15 -6.26
C SER A 30 -6.67 14.03 -6.16
N ALA A 31 -7.02 12.88 -5.60
CA ALA A 31 -6.13 11.71 -5.55
C ALA A 31 -5.78 11.20 -6.96
N LEU A 32 -6.77 11.10 -7.85
CA LEU A 32 -6.56 10.70 -9.24
C LEU A 32 -5.71 11.71 -10.01
N ALA A 33 -6.01 13.01 -9.84
CA ALA A 33 -5.27 14.05 -10.52
C ALA A 33 -3.81 14.17 -10.05
N LEU A 34 -3.51 13.87 -8.78
CA LEU A 34 -2.13 13.79 -8.28
C LEU A 34 -1.33 12.69 -8.98
N GLY A 35 -1.95 11.57 -9.31
CA GLY A 35 -1.32 10.48 -10.06
C GLY A 35 -0.97 10.85 -11.51
N GLU A 36 -1.64 11.86 -12.09
CA GLU A 36 -1.38 12.34 -13.46
C GLU A 36 -0.27 13.39 -13.56
N ILE A 37 0.23 13.93 -12.43
CA ILE A 37 1.28 14.95 -12.40
C ILE A 37 2.66 14.29 -12.31
N GLU A 38 3.65 14.85 -12.98
CA GLU A 38 5.03 14.40 -12.88
C GLU A 38 5.52 14.36 -11.42
N PHE A 39 6.29 13.33 -11.11
CA PHE A 39 6.83 13.09 -9.78
C PHE A 39 7.68 14.26 -9.28
N SER A 40 7.41 14.72 -8.06
CA SER A 40 8.29 15.60 -7.32
C SER A 40 8.34 15.18 -5.84
N ALA A 41 9.51 15.30 -5.21
CA ALA A 41 9.69 15.02 -3.79
C ALA A 41 8.74 15.86 -2.91
N ASP A 42 8.43 17.07 -3.32
CA ASP A 42 7.50 17.96 -2.61
C ASP A 42 6.08 17.39 -2.62
N ARG A 43 5.64 16.77 -3.73
CA ARG A 43 4.33 16.16 -3.86
C ARG A 43 4.18 14.96 -2.90
N GLU A 44 5.19 14.10 -2.83
CA GLU A 44 5.22 12.99 -1.88
C GLU A 44 5.12 13.51 -0.45
N ALA A 45 5.98 14.45 -0.06
CA ALA A 45 6.02 15.01 1.29
C ALA A 45 4.68 15.65 1.70
N GLN A 46 4.02 16.37 0.80
CA GLN A 46 2.73 16.98 1.06
C GLN A 46 1.61 15.95 1.16
N THR A 47 1.60 14.94 0.31
CA THR A 47 0.63 13.84 0.39
C THR A 47 0.81 13.06 1.70
N LEU A 48 2.05 12.79 2.11
CA LEU A 48 2.35 12.16 3.40
C LEU A 48 1.87 13.02 4.59
N ALA A 49 1.96 14.34 4.50
CA ALA A 49 1.46 15.21 5.56
C ALA A 49 -0.06 15.05 5.80
N VAL A 50 -0.85 14.72 4.76
CA VAL A 50 -2.29 14.47 4.88
C VAL A 50 -2.60 13.19 5.69
N LEU A 51 -1.65 12.27 5.85
CA LEU A 51 -1.81 11.12 6.75
C LEU A 51 -1.98 11.52 8.24
N ARG A 52 -1.72 12.79 8.57
CA ARG A 52 -1.96 13.35 9.91
C ARG A 52 -3.31 14.07 10.04
N HIS A 53 -4.11 14.11 8.98
CA HIS A 53 -5.40 14.83 8.99
C HIS A 53 -6.38 14.19 9.99
N PRO A 54 -7.18 14.98 10.74
CA PRO A 54 -8.11 14.43 11.73
C PRO A 54 -9.19 13.52 11.12
N GLN A 55 -9.63 13.79 9.89
CA GLN A 55 -10.63 12.98 9.22
C GLN A 55 -10.02 11.74 8.57
N GLY A 56 -10.54 10.53 8.88
CA GLY A 56 -10.09 9.26 8.31
C GLY A 56 -10.22 9.20 6.80
N SER A 57 -11.31 9.72 6.24
CA SER A 57 -11.54 9.77 4.79
C SER A 57 -10.45 10.55 4.03
N ALA A 58 -9.93 11.64 4.60
CA ALA A 58 -8.81 12.38 4.03
C ALA A 58 -7.53 11.54 4.06
N ARG A 59 -7.25 10.83 5.16
CA ARG A 59 -6.10 9.93 5.26
C ARG A 59 -6.18 8.77 4.29
N ILE A 60 -7.38 8.18 4.07
CA ILE A 60 -7.61 7.15 3.05
C ILE A 60 -7.34 7.72 1.64
N ALA A 61 -7.80 8.93 1.34
CA ALA A 61 -7.52 9.57 0.06
C ALA A 61 -6.00 9.79 -0.16
N ALA A 62 -5.27 10.15 0.89
CA ALA A 62 -3.81 10.27 0.84
C ALA A 62 -3.13 8.93 0.49
N THR A 63 -3.55 7.80 1.05
CA THR A 63 -2.98 6.49 0.69
C THR A 63 -3.23 6.14 -0.77
N ARG A 64 -4.40 6.49 -1.31
CA ARG A 64 -4.70 6.29 -2.74
C ARG A 64 -3.82 7.16 -3.64
N ALA A 65 -3.59 8.42 -3.25
CA ALA A 65 -2.70 9.30 -3.97
C ALA A 65 -1.24 8.80 -3.94
N LEU A 66 -0.77 8.28 -2.81
CA LEU A 66 0.56 7.67 -2.69
C LEU A 66 0.72 6.45 -3.60
N LEU A 67 -0.32 5.63 -3.78
CA LEU A 67 -0.30 4.48 -4.69
C LEU A 67 -0.13 4.86 -6.15
N SER A 68 -0.47 6.09 -6.55
CA SER A 68 -0.29 6.60 -7.90
C SER A 68 1.06 7.26 -8.14
N LEU A 69 1.97 7.25 -7.15
CA LEU A 69 3.36 7.67 -7.31
C LEU A 69 4.22 6.47 -7.71
N ASP A 70 5.17 6.68 -8.64
CA ASP A 70 6.07 5.62 -9.11
C ASP A 70 6.96 5.06 -8.00
N THR A 71 7.33 5.91 -7.04
CA THR A 71 8.12 5.54 -5.86
C THR A 71 7.61 6.26 -4.64
N VAL A 72 7.52 5.55 -3.51
CA VAL A 72 7.19 6.13 -2.21
C VAL A 72 8.25 5.72 -1.20
N SER A 73 8.80 6.73 -0.52
CA SER A 73 9.81 6.51 0.52
C SER A 73 9.20 5.87 1.76
N LEU A 74 9.92 4.96 2.40
CA LEU A 74 9.52 4.39 3.68
C LEU A 74 9.70 5.44 4.80
N SER A 75 8.81 6.43 4.84
CA SER A 75 8.88 7.56 5.76
C SER A 75 8.32 7.23 7.15
N ALA A 76 8.72 8.02 8.15
CA ALA A 76 8.20 7.89 9.50
C ALA A 76 6.67 8.09 9.56
N ASP A 77 6.10 8.94 8.70
CA ASP A 77 4.66 9.18 8.64
C ASP A 77 3.90 7.97 8.08
N LEU A 78 4.44 7.33 7.04
CA LEU A 78 3.87 6.12 6.48
C LEU A 78 3.90 4.98 7.52
N ILE A 79 5.04 4.79 8.21
CA ILE A 79 5.16 3.80 9.27
C ILE A 79 4.19 4.08 10.44
N LYS A 80 4.04 5.35 10.83
CA LYS A 80 3.08 5.73 11.87
C LYS A 80 1.64 5.41 11.46
N ALA A 81 1.28 5.63 10.21
CA ALA A 81 -0.06 5.37 9.69
C ALA A 81 -0.45 3.87 9.65
N LEU A 82 0.52 2.93 9.81
CA LEU A 82 0.23 1.52 10.06
C LEU A 82 -0.50 1.27 11.39
N ARG A 83 -0.54 2.25 12.29
CA ARG A 83 -1.24 2.21 13.57
C ARG A 83 -2.45 3.14 13.60
N ASP A 84 -2.91 3.58 12.45
CA ASP A 84 -4.08 4.46 12.37
C ASP A 84 -5.32 3.77 12.97
N PRO A 85 -6.19 4.49 13.68
CA PRO A 85 -7.43 3.93 14.20
C PRO A 85 -8.36 3.41 13.09
N ASP A 86 -8.31 4.01 11.90
CA ASP A 86 -9.11 3.63 10.74
C ASP A 86 -8.45 2.47 9.97
N ALA A 87 -9.17 1.35 9.87
CA ALA A 87 -8.68 0.17 9.14
C ALA A 87 -8.46 0.45 7.65
N GLY A 88 -9.26 1.34 7.04
CA GLY A 88 -9.10 1.73 5.64
C GLY A 88 -7.77 2.47 5.39
N VAL A 89 -7.31 3.28 6.36
CA VAL A 89 -5.99 3.92 6.30
C VAL A 89 -4.89 2.86 6.40
N ARG A 90 -4.96 1.96 7.39
CA ARG A 90 -3.97 0.89 7.56
C ARG A 90 -3.89 -0.02 6.33
N GLN A 91 -5.05 -0.39 5.75
CA GLN A 91 -5.13 -1.16 4.50
C GLN A 91 -4.46 -0.41 3.34
N GLY A 92 -4.78 0.87 3.16
CA GLY A 92 -4.17 1.72 2.14
C GLY A 92 -2.65 1.83 2.30
N VAL A 93 -2.17 1.97 3.53
CA VAL A 93 -0.71 1.99 3.82
C VAL A 93 -0.06 0.64 3.51
N ALA A 94 -0.72 -0.49 3.83
CA ALA A 94 -0.23 -1.82 3.46
C ALA A 94 -0.09 -1.95 1.94
N ALA A 95 -1.04 -1.41 1.17
CA ALA A 95 -0.96 -1.38 -0.28
C ALA A 95 0.23 -0.55 -0.78
N VAL A 96 0.43 0.67 -0.24
CA VAL A 96 1.57 1.54 -0.58
C VAL A 96 2.90 0.84 -0.29
N LEU A 97 3.02 0.21 0.87
CA LEU A 97 4.23 -0.54 1.23
C LEU A 97 4.51 -1.69 0.26
N GLY A 98 3.48 -2.42 -0.15
CA GLY A 98 3.62 -3.54 -1.08
C GLY A 98 4.06 -3.11 -2.48
N GLU A 99 3.72 -1.91 -2.93
CA GLU A 99 4.13 -1.36 -4.23
C GLU A 99 5.46 -0.58 -4.16
N SER A 100 5.93 -0.22 -2.97
CA SER A 100 7.12 0.64 -2.81
C SER A 100 8.44 0.03 -3.27
N GLY A 101 8.49 -1.30 -3.45
CA GLY A 101 9.74 -2.02 -3.75
C GLY A 101 10.77 -1.99 -2.61
N ASN A 102 10.41 -1.45 -1.44
CA ASN A 102 11.33 -1.32 -0.32
C ASN A 102 11.44 -2.65 0.47
N PRO A 103 12.63 -3.24 0.62
CA PRO A 103 12.80 -4.49 1.38
C PRO A 103 12.30 -4.42 2.83
N GLY A 104 12.36 -3.25 3.46
CA GLY A 104 11.83 -3.03 4.80
C GLY A 104 10.31 -3.19 4.92
N ALA A 105 9.57 -3.06 3.81
CA ALA A 105 8.12 -3.21 3.80
C ALA A 105 7.65 -4.61 4.23
N VAL A 106 8.42 -5.65 3.89
CA VAL A 106 8.09 -7.05 4.23
C VAL A 106 7.85 -7.24 5.72
N SER A 107 8.72 -6.69 6.56
CA SER A 107 8.59 -6.80 8.02
C SER A 107 7.31 -6.18 8.57
N HIS A 108 6.90 -5.05 8.01
CA HIS A 108 5.66 -4.36 8.38
C HIS A 108 4.42 -5.12 7.90
N LEU A 109 4.42 -5.62 6.67
CA LEU A 109 3.34 -6.43 6.12
C LEU A 109 3.15 -7.74 6.90
N ARG A 110 4.24 -8.42 7.30
CA ARG A 110 4.20 -9.59 8.19
C ARG A 110 3.56 -9.27 9.53
N SER A 111 3.88 -8.12 10.11
CA SER A 111 3.27 -7.67 11.36
C SER A 111 1.76 -7.47 11.20
N LEU A 112 1.32 -6.77 10.15
CA LEU A 112 -0.11 -6.57 9.86
C LEU A 112 -0.84 -7.90 9.65
N LEU A 113 -0.30 -8.82 8.85
CA LEU A 113 -0.89 -10.14 8.62
C LEU A 113 -1.14 -10.89 9.93
N ARG A 114 -0.21 -10.81 10.87
CA ARG A 114 -0.29 -11.56 12.14
C ARG A 114 -1.19 -10.92 13.19
N THR A 115 -1.24 -9.60 13.24
CA THR A 115 -1.73 -8.89 14.44
C THR A 115 -2.83 -7.86 14.19
N ASP A 116 -3.13 -7.50 12.94
CA ASP A 116 -4.17 -6.50 12.70
C ASP A 116 -5.57 -7.05 13.03
N GLY A 117 -6.36 -6.26 13.77
CA GLY A 117 -7.71 -6.64 14.15
C GLY A 117 -8.69 -6.71 12.97
N ALA A 118 -8.44 -5.93 11.90
CA ALA A 118 -9.32 -5.88 10.74
C ALA A 118 -8.90 -6.93 9.68
N ALA A 119 -9.84 -7.77 9.28
CA ALA A 119 -9.61 -8.77 8.25
C ALA A 119 -9.18 -8.17 6.91
N SER A 120 -9.73 -6.99 6.53
CA SER A 120 -9.35 -6.29 5.31
C SER A 120 -7.87 -5.92 5.27
N VAL A 121 -7.30 -5.51 6.41
CA VAL A 121 -5.87 -5.18 6.52
C VAL A 121 -5.01 -6.43 6.44
N ARG A 122 -5.40 -7.51 7.14
CA ARG A 122 -4.68 -8.80 7.06
C ARG A 122 -4.71 -9.39 5.65
N ALA A 123 -5.87 -9.31 4.97
CA ALA A 123 -6.03 -9.77 3.59
C ALA A 123 -5.15 -9.00 2.61
N GLU A 124 -5.11 -7.66 2.73
CA GLU A 124 -4.22 -6.81 1.94
C GLU A 124 -2.75 -7.18 2.18
N ALA A 125 -2.35 -7.34 3.44
CA ALA A 125 -0.98 -7.74 3.78
C ALA A 125 -0.60 -9.09 3.16
N ALA A 126 -1.49 -10.10 3.21
CA ALA A 126 -1.27 -11.41 2.57
C ALA A 126 -1.08 -11.27 1.05
N PHE A 127 -1.95 -10.50 0.39
CA PHE A 127 -1.87 -10.23 -1.04
C PHE A 127 -0.54 -9.56 -1.44
N ARG A 128 -0.12 -8.52 -0.70
CA ARG A 128 1.14 -7.81 -0.98
C ARG A 128 2.36 -8.66 -0.75
N LEU A 129 2.38 -9.46 0.31
CA LEU A 129 3.47 -10.43 0.55
C LEU A 129 3.58 -11.46 -0.59
N GLY A 130 2.46 -11.92 -1.12
CA GLY A 130 2.44 -12.82 -2.29
C GLY A 130 3.00 -12.16 -3.55
N LYS A 131 2.68 -10.87 -3.79
CA LYS A 131 3.24 -10.10 -4.91
C LYS A 131 4.74 -9.85 -4.79
N ILE A 132 5.24 -9.60 -3.58
CA ILE A 132 6.66 -9.39 -3.32
C ILE A 132 7.48 -10.67 -3.58
N GLY A 133 6.91 -11.83 -3.29
CA GLY A 133 7.53 -13.11 -3.61
C GLY A 133 8.66 -13.56 -2.68
N ASP A 134 8.74 -13.01 -1.46
CA ASP A 134 9.78 -13.40 -0.49
C ASP A 134 9.46 -14.76 0.14
N ASN A 135 10.34 -15.74 -0.04
CA ASN A 135 10.22 -17.08 0.58
C ASN A 135 10.22 -17.08 2.10
N GLY A 136 10.87 -16.10 2.72
CA GLY A 136 10.96 -15.97 4.16
C GLY A 136 9.61 -15.78 4.86
N VAL A 137 8.53 -15.52 4.10
CA VAL A 137 7.17 -15.33 4.65
C VAL A 137 6.25 -16.52 4.48
N LEU A 138 6.69 -17.60 3.83
CA LEU A 138 5.85 -18.77 3.52
C LEU A 138 5.21 -19.39 4.75
N ALA A 139 5.95 -19.51 5.86
CA ALA A 139 5.43 -20.12 7.10
C ALA A 139 4.27 -19.31 7.69
N GLU A 140 4.36 -17.98 7.68
CA GLU A 140 3.30 -17.09 8.16
C GLU A 140 2.08 -17.11 7.24
N LEU A 141 2.30 -17.11 5.93
CA LEU A 141 1.23 -17.18 4.94
C LEU A 141 0.50 -18.53 5.02
N SER A 142 1.22 -19.65 5.17
CA SER A 142 0.62 -20.99 5.33
C SER A 142 -0.23 -21.04 6.59
N ARG A 143 0.25 -20.52 7.72
CA ARG A 143 -0.53 -20.42 8.95
C ARG A 143 -1.79 -19.59 8.76
N ALA A 144 -1.70 -18.43 8.10
CA ALA A 144 -2.86 -17.60 7.81
C ALA A 144 -3.86 -18.30 6.88
N ALA A 145 -3.37 -19.04 5.87
CA ALA A 145 -4.18 -19.81 4.93
C ALA A 145 -5.00 -20.93 5.61
N GLU A 146 -4.50 -21.49 6.70
CA GLU A 146 -5.14 -22.57 7.44
C GLU A 146 -6.03 -22.04 8.57
N ALA A 147 -5.55 -21.07 9.35
CA ALA A 147 -6.09 -20.76 10.67
C ALA A 147 -6.68 -19.34 10.82
N ASP A 148 -6.58 -18.43 9.84
CA ASP A 148 -7.21 -17.11 9.99
C ASP A 148 -8.74 -17.26 10.09
N PRO A 149 -9.40 -16.57 11.03
CA PRO A 149 -10.86 -16.65 11.16
C PRO A 149 -11.61 -16.17 9.93
N ASP A 150 -11.05 -15.24 9.17
CA ASP A 150 -11.69 -14.65 8.01
C ASP A 150 -11.37 -15.43 6.72
N MET A 151 -12.41 -15.74 5.94
CA MET A 151 -12.27 -16.54 4.72
C MET A 151 -11.50 -15.81 3.60
N MET A 152 -11.60 -14.49 3.53
CA MET A 152 -10.87 -13.69 2.53
C MET A 152 -9.38 -13.68 2.83
N VAL A 153 -9.00 -13.57 4.12
CA VAL A 153 -7.60 -13.67 4.54
C VAL A 153 -7.04 -15.04 4.18
N ARG A 154 -7.77 -16.14 4.51
CA ARG A 154 -7.37 -17.50 4.12
C ARG A 154 -7.19 -17.63 2.60
N GLY A 155 -8.11 -17.04 1.83
CA GLY A 155 -8.05 -17.07 0.37
C GLY A 155 -6.80 -16.39 -0.18
N TRP A 156 -6.54 -15.14 0.24
CA TRP A 156 -5.36 -14.41 -0.21
C TRP A 156 -4.05 -15.02 0.27
N ALA A 157 -4.02 -15.57 1.48
CA ALA A 157 -2.84 -16.26 1.98
C ALA A 157 -2.52 -17.53 1.17
N ARG A 158 -3.53 -18.35 0.79
CA ARG A 158 -3.33 -19.50 -0.11
C ARG A 158 -2.80 -19.09 -1.48
N TRP A 159 -3.41 -18.04 -2.06
CA TRP A 159 -2.94 -17.48 -3.31
C TRP A 159 -1.48 -17.03 -3.21
N ALA A 160 -1.11 -16.32 -2.14
CA ALA A 160 0.25 -15.84 -1.91
C ALA A 160 1.26 -16.99 -1.79
N VAL A 161 0.93 -18.05 -1.04
CA VAL A 161 1.78 -19.25 -0.95
C VAL A 161 1.99 -19.85 -2.33
N GLN A 162 0.92 -20.01 -3.12
CA GLN A 162 1.00 -20.56 -4.47
C GLN A 162 1.88 -19.69 -5.39
N GLN A 163 1.71 -18.37 -5.37
CA GLN A 163 2.51 -17.45 -6.19
C GLN A 163 4.01 -17.56 -5.88
N ILE A 164 4.36 -17.55 -4.60
CA ILE A 164 5.75 -17.63 -4.15
C ILE A 164 6.36 -18.99 -4.57
N THR A 165 5.65 -20.09 -4.34
CA THR A 165 6.13 -21.45 -4.67
C THR A 165 6.37 -21.60 -6.17
N LEU A 166 5.39 -21.20 -7.00
CA LEU A 166 5.51 -21.27 -8.46
C LEU A 166 6.67 -20.41 -8.99
N SER A 167 6.84 -19.20 -8.47
CA SER A 167 7.92 -18.32 -8.90
C SER A 167 9.31 -18.92 -8.65
N HIS A 168 9.45 -19.72 -7.61
CA HIS A 168 10.71 -20.42 -7.28
C HIS A 168 10.95 -21.64 -8.14
N GLU A 169 9.92 -22.44 -8.43
CA GLU A 169 10.03 -23.62 -9.30
C GLU A 169 10.49 -23.21 -10.69
N PHE A 170 9.84 -22.20 -11.30
CA PHE A 170 10.20 -21.74 -12.65
C PHE A 170 11.44 -20.83 -12.70
N GLY A 171 11.83 -20.20 -11.58
CA GLY A 171 13.05 -19.41 -11.47
C GLY A 171 14.32 -20.25 -11.41
N SER A 172 14.25 -21.42 -10.78
CA SER A 172 15.38 -22.36 -10.66
C SER A 172 15.71 -23.09 -11.97
N GLU A 173 14.74 -23.26 -12.88
CA GLU A 173 14.96 -23.91 -14.17
C GLU A 173 15.68 -23.03 -15.21
N ARG A 174 15.84 -21.72 -14.95
CA ARG A 174 16.47 -20.78 -15.90
C ARG A 174 17.95 -20.49 -15.64
N GLN A 175 18.57 -21.15 -14.68
CA GLN A 175 20.02 -21.09 -14.54
C GLN A 175 20.66 -22.30 -15.23
N PRO A 176 21.22 -22.15 -16.47
CA PRO A 176 22.03 -23.19 -17.04
C PRO A 176 23.29 -23.33 -16.19
N SER A 177 23.58 -24.58 -15.80
CA SER A 177 24.82 -24.99 -15.15
C SER A 177 26.02 -24.43 -15.91
N GLN A 178 26.80 -23.56 -15.32
CA GLN A 178 28.15 -23.21 -15.79
C GLN A 178 29.15 -24.23 -15.28
#